data_78b46bd928a67e0561f81bbfdbf11675
#
_entry.id   78b46bd928a67e0561f81bbfdbf11675
#
_cell.length_a   1.000
_cell.length_b   1.000
_cell.length_c   1.000
_cell.angle_alpha   90.00
_cell.angle_beta   90.00
_cell.angle_gamma   90.00
#
_symmetry.space_group_name_H-M   'P 1'
#
loop_
_entity.id
_entity.type
_entity.pdbx_description
1 polymer ?
#
loop_
_entity_poly.entity_id
_entity_poly.type
_entity_poly.pdbx_seq_one_letter_code
_entity_poly.pdbx_strand_id
1 'polypeptide(L)'
;LLEGPTELRASVHYSTRHTVLGAALDAAAAEARYHDLSVLPWSGETVLAQEMSEAVVFGSGRPAILVPPSAHPASLDHIAIAWDASRAAARALGDALSLLSEGGRISVLTVKDEKPLSESDVAGSLTSSLEKRGFKAKPCSISLGGKTIAEALQDTAMKEGAQLLAMGGFGHSRLRDFVLGGATKGVLTNLRLPALLSH
;
A
#
# COMPACT_ATOMS: atom_id res chain seq x y z
N LEU A 1 3.80 7.18 41.68
CA LEU A 1 2.62 6.82 40.87
C LEU A 1 3.05 6.90 39.41
N LEU A 2 3.38 5.74 38.83
CA LEU A 2 3.60 5.61 37.39
C LEU A 2 2.22 5.47 36.75
N GLU A 3 1.77 6.50 36.05
CA GLU A 3 0.60 6.41 35.19
C GLU A 3 0.93 5.42 34.08
N GLY A 4 0.16 4.34 34.01
CA GLY A 4 0.25 3.36 32.92
C GLY A 4 -0.12 4.00 31.57
N PRO A 5 0.25 3.40 30.43
CA PRO A 5 -0.04 3.96 29.13
C PRO A 5 -1.54 4.22 29.01
N THR A 6 -1.90 5.45 28.72
CA THR A 6 -3.29 5.83 28.40
C THR A 6 -3.71 5.01 27.19
N GLU A 7 -4.63 4.06 27.36
CA GLU A 7 -5.24 3.35 26.23
C GLU A 7 -5.91 4.39 25.33
N LEU A 8 -5.36 4.61 24.16
CA LEU A 8 -5.99 5.37 23.10
C LEU A 8 -7.25 4.63 22.67
N ARG A 9 -8.40 4.99 23.23
CA ARG A 9 -9.68 4.47 22.80
C ARG A 9 -10.06 5.13 21.48
N ALA A 10 -10.01 4.37 20.40
CA ALA A 10 -10.54 4.81 19.13
C ALA A 10 -12.05 5.05 19.24
N SER A 11 -12.52 6.21 18.82
CA SER A 11 -13.96 6.47 18.66
C SER A 11 -14.39 5.99 17.27
N VAL A 12 -15.50 5.24 17.21
CA VAL A 12 -16.07 4.76 15.96
C VAL A 12 -17.37 5.53 15.69
N HIS A 13 -17.43 6.18 14.54
CA HIS A 13 -18.62 6.90 14.07
C HIS A 13 -19.17 6.19 12.84
N TYR A 14 -20.48 5.99 12.81
CA TYR A 14 -21.19 5.40 11.68
C TYR A 14 -22.01 6.46 10.97
N SER A 15 -21.93 6.49 9.66
CA SER A 15 -22.79 7.30 8.82
C SER A 15 -23.28 6.49 7.63
N THR A 16 -24.50 6.81 7.16
CA THR A 16 -25.07 6.20 5.95
C THR A 16 -25.34 7.30 4.95
N ARG A 17 -24.89 7.12 3.73
CA ARG A 17 -25.18 8.01 2.62
C ARG A 17 -26.02 7.29 1.57
N HIS A 18 -27.09 7.93 1.15
CA HIS A 18 -27.91 7.48 0.03
C HIS A 18 -27.55 8.30 -1.19
N THR A 19 -27.28 7.62 -2.30
CA THR A 19 -26.96 8.25 -3.57
C THR A 19 -27.58 7.45 -4.72
N VAL A 20 -27.70 8.06 -5.88
CA VAL A 20 -28.10 7.34 -7.09
C VAL A 20 -26.98 6.41 -7.52
N LEU A 21 -27.33 5.26 -8.09
CA LEU A 21 -26.37 4.20 -8.40
C LEU A 21 -25.16 4.71 -9.22
N GLY A 22 -25.38 5.55 -10.22
CA GLY A 22 -24.31 6.11 -11.07
C GLY A 22 -23.40 7.12 -10.39
N ALA A 23 -23.73 7.62 -9.18
CA ALA A 23 -22.90 8.59 -8.45
C ALA A 23 -22.22 7.98 -7.20
N ALA A 24 -22.40 6.70 -6.94
CA ALA A 24 -21.88 6.05 -5.73
C ALA A 24 -20.33 6.07 -5.66
N LEU A 25 -19.67 5.83 -6.79
CA LEU A 25 -18.22 5.81 -6.87
C LEU A 25 -17.62 7.20 -6.62
N ASP A 26 -18.16 8.23 -7.26
CA ASP A 26 -17.74 9.61 -7.08
C ASP A 26 -17.99 10.10 -5.64
N ALA A 27 -19.13 9.70 -5.06
CA ALA A 27 -19.46 10.04 -3.68
C ALA A 27 -18.49 9.43 -2.68
N ALA A 28 -18.07 8.16 -2.90
CA ALA A 28 -17.08 7.50 -2.05
C ALA A 28 -15.70 8.15 -2.16
N ALA A 29 -15.24 8.45 -3.38
CA ALA A 29 -14.00 9.15 -3.61
C ALA A 29 -14.01 10.57 -2.99
N ALA A 30 -15.11 11.29 -3.10
CA ALA A 30 -15.28 12.62 -2.50
C ALA A 30 -15.25 12.57 -0.97
N GLU A 31 -15.89 11.58 -0.36
CA GLU A 31 -15.87 11.39 1.09
C GLU A 31 -14.46 11.07 1.60
N ALA A 32 -13.74 10.19 0.91
CA ALA A 32 -12.39 9.80 1.27
C ALA A 32 -11.40 10.98 1.34
N ARG A 33 -11.66 12.09 0.65
CA ARG A 33 -10.82 13.32 0.69
C ARG A 33 -10.75 13.97 2.06
N TYR A 34 -11.76 13.76 2.89
CA TYR A 34 -11.85 14.35 4.23
C TYR A 34 -11.15 13.54 5.31
N HIS A 35 -10.56 12.39 4.95
CA HIS A 35 -9.89 11.47 5.85
C HIS A 35 -8.41 11.32 5.49
N ASP A 36 -7.58 10.93 6.45
CA ASP A 36 -6.16 10.75 6.23
C ASP A 36 -5.88 9.49 5.40
N LEU A 37 -6.76 8.49 5.53
CA LEU A 37 -6.62 7.19 4.89
C LEU A 37 -7.98 6.49 4.82
N SER A 38 -8.19 5.68 3.79
CA SER A 38 -9.33 4.79 3.65
C SER A 38 -8.93 3.34 3.87
N VAL A 39 -9.75 2.57 4.58
CA VAL A 39 -9.59 1.12 4.71
C VAL A 39 -10.77 0.44 4.03
N LEU A 40 -10.51 -0.36 3.03
CA LEU A 40 -11.51 -0.97 2.16
C LEU A 40 -11.37 -2.50 2.18
N PRO A 41 -12.47 -3.24 2.39
CA PRO A 41 -12.43 -4.69 2.22
C PRO A 41 -12.19 -5.01 0.74
N TRP A 42 -11.30 -5.96 0.48
CA TRP A 42 -11.00 -6.41 -0.87
C TRP A 42 -11.41 -7.87 -1.03
N SER A 43 -12.58 -8.12 -1.60
CA SER A 43 -12.94 -9.42 -2.13
C SER A 43 -12.94 -9.33 -3.65
N GLY A 44 -12.19 -10.19 -4.33
CA GLY A 44 -12.19 -10.25 -5.80
C GLY A 44 -13.52 -10.71 -6.42
N GLU A 45 -14.57 -10.88 -5.59
CA GLU A 45 -15.83 -11.51 -5.97
C GLU A 45 -16.85 -10.56 -6.60
N THR A 46 -16.76 -9.26 -6.35
CA THR A 46 -17.73 -8.30 -6.88
C THR A 46 -17.08 -7.15 -7.64
N VAL A 47 -17.53 -6.94 -8.87
CA VAL A 47 -17.08 -5.82 -9.72
C VAL A 47 -17.28 -4.48 -9.02
N LEU A 48 -18.41 -4.30 -8.34
CA LEU A 48 -18.70 -3.06 -7.62
C LEU A 48 -17.71 -2.75 -6.51
N ALA A 49 -17.25 -3.75 -5.76
CA ALA A 49 -16.24 -3.55 -4.70
C ALA A 49 -14.89 -3.14 -5.30
N GLN A 50 -14.53 -3.71 -6.46
CA GLN A 50 -13.33 -3.33 -7.19
C GLN A 50 -13.43 -1.90 -7.70
N GLU A 51 -14.50 -1.55 -8.40
CA GLU A 51 -14.75 -0.21 -8.92
C GLU A 51 -14.77 0.84 -7.79
N MET A 52 -15.38 0.52 -6.65
CA MET A 52 -15.41 1.41 -5.48
C MET A 52 -13.99 1.66 -4.94
N SER A 53 -13.22 0.60 -4.80
CA SER A 53 -11.84 0.70 -4.31
C SER A 53 -10.96 1.48 -5.28
N GLU A 54 -11.10 1.24 -6.58
CA GLU A 54 -10.41 2.00 -7.62
C GLU A 54 -10.80 3.49 -7.59
N ALA A 55 -12.09 3.79 -7.49
CA ALA A 55 -12.57 5.16 -7.39
C ALA A 55 -11.98 5.90 -6.17
N VAL A 56 -11.91 5.24 -5.02
CA VAL A 56 -11.32 5.82 -3.81
C VAL A 56 -9.81 6.01 -3.98
N VAL A 57 -9.07 4.99 -4.43
CA VAL A 57 -7.62 5.06 -4.61
C VAL A 57 -7.22 6.17 -5.58
N PHE A 58 -7.94 6.30 -6.71
CA PHE A 58 -7.55 7.23 -7.78
C PHE A 58 -8.26 8.57 -7.74
N GLY A 59 -9.44 8.62 -7.17
CA GLY A 59 -10.27 9.82 -7.14
C GLY A 59 -10.17 10.63 -5.85
N SER A 60 -9.63 10.07 -4.76
CA SER A 60 -9.58 10.77 -3.47
C SER A 60 -8.34 11.64 -3.30
N GLY A 61 -7.18 11.26 -3.87
CA GLY A 61 -5.87 11.86 -3.58
C GLY A 61 -5.35 11.51 -2.19
N ARG A 62 -5.93 10.50 -1.54
CA ARG A 62 -5.55 9.97 -0.24
C ARG A 62 -5.14 8.50 -0.35
N PRO A 63 -4.26 8.00 0.52
CA PRO A 63 -3.90 6.59 0.52
C PRO A 63 -5.10 5.71 0.87
N ALA A 64 -5.12 4.50 0.34
CA ALA A 64 -6.10 3.48 0.71
C ALA A 64 -5.43 2.16 1.03
N ILE A 65 -5.88 1.50 2.09
CA ILE A 65 -5.49 0.13 2.43
C ILE A 65 -6.59 -0.81 1.97
N LEU A 66 -6.23 -1.74 1.09
CA LEU A 66 -7.10 -2.83 0.67
C LEU A 66 -6.81 -4.05 1.54
N VAL A 67 -7.85 -4.59 2.18
CA VAL A 67 -7.71 -5.68 3.15
C VAL A 67 -8.39 -6.94 2.62
N PRO A 68 -7.63 -8.00 2.29
CA PRO A 68 -8.21 -9.26 1.87
C PRO A 68 -8.89 -9.99 3.05
N PRO A 69 -9.90 -10.84 2.81
CA PRO A 69 -10.63 -11.55 3.86
C PRO A 69 -9.75 -12.45 4.74
N SER A 70 -8.63 -12.92 4.20
CA SER A 70 -7.66 -13.77 4.90
C SER A 70 -6.73 -13.00 5.84
N ALA A 71 -6.71 -11.67 5.81
CA ALA A 71 -5.79 -10.87 6.60
C ALA A 71 -6.38 -10.53 7.97
N HIS A 72 -5.65 -10.90 9.02
CA HIS A 72 -6.00 -10.59 10.41
C HIS A 72 -4.76 -10.02 11.14
N PRO A 73 -4.24 -8.85 10.74
CA PRO A 73 -3.07 -8.29 11.39
C PRO A 73 -3.41 -7.89 12.84
N ALA A 74 -2.64 -8.40 13.79
CA ALA A 74 -2.77 -8.03 15.20
C ALA A 74 -2.02 -6.74 15.55
N SER A 75 -1.03 -6.38 14.72
CA SER A 75 -0.18 -5.18 14.87
C SER A 75 0.26 -4.70 13.49
N LEU A 76 0.82 -3.50 13.43
CA LEU A 76 1.47 -2.96 12.24
C LEU A 76 2.85 -2.42 12.64
N ASP A 77 3.79 -3.34 12.82
CA ASP A 77 5.17 -3.06 13.22
C ASP A 77 6.20 -3.43 12.14
N HIS A 78 5.76 -4.01 11.03
CA HIS A 78 6.60 -4.34 9.89
C HIS A 78 5.89 -4.11 8.55
N ILE A 79 6.42 -3.23 7.74
CA ILE A 79 5.91 -2.88 6.41
C ILE A 79 6.92 -3.31 5.33
N ALA A 80 6.41 -3.89 4.25
CA ALA A 80 7.17 -4.08 3.01
C ALA A 80 6.85 -2.92 2.05
N ILE A 81 7.88 -2.30 1.46
CA ILE A 81 7.74 -1.24 0.45
C ILE A 81 8.19 -1.77 -0.90
N ALA A 82 7.30 -1.80 -1.89
CA ALA A 82 7.68 -2.02 -3.28
C ALA A 82 8.35 -0.75 -3.82
N TRP A 83 9.65 -0.83 -4.09
CA TRP A 83 10.46 0.35 -4.39
C TRP A 83 11.11 0.28 -5.77
N ASP A 84 10.74 1.20 -6.64
CA ASP A 84 11.30 1.41 -7.97
C ASP A 84 11.86 2.83 -8.16
N ALA A 85 12.03 3.57 -7.07
CA ALA A 85 12.42 4.99 -7.04
C ALA A 85 11.47 5.94 -7.79
N SER A 86 10.25 5.51 -8.12
CA SER A 86 9.24 6.37 -8.74
C SER A 86 8.63 7.34 -7.73
N ARG A 87 7.99 8.40 -8.27
CA ARG A 87 7.23 9.36 -7.44
C ARG A 87 6.08 8.69 -6.70
N ALA A 88 5.41 7.72 -7.33
CA ALA A 88 4.32 6.98 -6.71
C ALA A 88 4.82 6.09 -5.57
N ALA A 89 5.95 5.40 -5.73
CA ALA A 89 6.58 4.64 -4.66
C ALA A 89 7.03 5.55 -3.49
N ALA A 90 7.59 6.72 -3.79
CA ALA A 90 7.96 7.71 -2.78
C ALA A 90 6.75 8.25 -2.00
N ARG A 91 5.61 8.46 -2.68
CA ARG A 91 4.35 8.84 -2.03
C ARG A 91 3.87 7.72 -1.12
N ALA A 92 3.79 6.48 -1.62
CA ALA A 92 3.36 5.33 -0.83
C ALA A 92 4.24 5.09 0.40
N LEU A 93 5.56 5.30 0.28
CA LEU A 93 6.46 5.28 1.41
C LEU A 93 6.08 6.31 2.47
N GLY A 94 5.87 7.57 2.08
CA GLY A 94 5.49 8.64 3.01
C GLY A 94 4.21 8.34 3.76
N ASP A 95 3.19 7.88 3.04
CA ASP A 95 1.89 7.52 3.61
C ASP A 95 1.99 6.29 4.55
N ALA A 96 2.76 5.26 4.17
CA ALA A 96 2.96 4.06 4.98
C ALA A 96 3.74 4.32 6.27
N LEU A 97 4.72 5.22 6.25
CA LEU A 97 5.51 5.55 7.44
C LEU A 97 4.68 6.20 8.55
N SER A 98 3.59 6.89 8.20
CA SER A 98 2.67 7.47 9.18
C SER A 98 1.92 6.41 10.02
N LEU A 99 1.86 5.18 9.53
CA LEU A 99 1.18 4.05 10.17
C LEU A 99 2.12 3.22 11.04
N LEU A 100 3.43 3.38 10.87
CA LEU A 100 4.43 2.55 11.53
C LEU A 100 4.91 3.23 12.81
N SER A 101 4.92 2.49 13.91
CA SER A 101 5.47 2.98 15.17
C SER A 101 6.97 3.28 15.06
N GLU A 102 7.47 4.17 15.89
CA GLU A 102 8.89 4.46 15.99
C GLU A 102 9.69 3.17 16.24
N GLY A 103 10.81 3.01 15.51
CA GLY A 103 11.61 1.78 15.56
C GLY A 103 11.02 0.60 14.82
N GLY A 104 9.92 0.78 14.10
CA GLY A 104 9.31 -0.24 13.27
C GLY A 104 10.22 -0.75 12.14
N ARG A 105 9.88 -1.90 11.59
CA ARG A 105 10.67 -2.61 10.57
C ARG A 105 10.18 -2.29 9.16
N ILE A 106 11.11 -2.13 8.23
CA ILE A 106 10.80 -1.87 6.83
C ILE A 106 11.63 -2.79 5.93
N SER A 107 10.97 -3.59 5.10
CA SER A 107 11.61 -4.34 4.02
C SER A 107 11.46 -3.57 2.71
N VAL A 108 12.58 -3.13 2.14
CA VAL A 108 12.61 -2.39 0.86
C VAL A 108 12.74 -3.40 -0.27
N LEU A 109 11.64 -3.67 -0.97
CA LEU A 109 11.53 -4.68 -2.03
C LEU A 109 11.85 -4.05 -3.39
N THR A 110 12.87 -4.55 -4.09
CA THR A 110 13.25 -4.09 -5.43
C THR A 110 13.38 -5.28 -6.37
N VAL A 111 12.65 -5.24 -7.50
CA VAL A 111 12.72 -6.25 -8.56
C VAL A 111 13.85 -5.91 -9.52
N LYS A 112 14.81 -6.82 -9.68
CA LYS A 112 16.03 -6.58 -10.47
C LYS A 112 15.82 -6.71 -11.98
N ASP A 113 14.86 -7.54 -12.39
CA ASP A 113 14.72 -7.96 -13.79
C ASP A 113 13.84 -7.02 -14.63
N GLU A 114 13.26 -5.96 -14.03
CA GLU A 114 12.24 -5.14 -14.70
C GLU A 114 12.80 -3.94 -15.48
N LYS A 115 13.89 -3.34 -15.02
CA LYS A 115 14.54 -2.19 -15.68
C LYS A 115 16.02 -2.08 -15.26
N PRO A 116 16.92 -1.63 -16.14
CA PRO A 116 18.18 -1.10 -15.67
C PRO A 116 17.86 0.13 -14.79
N LEU A 117 17.92 -0.05 -13.47
CA LEU A 117 17.85 1.06 -12.54
C LEU A 117 19.08 1.92 -12.83
N SER A 118 18.87 3.19 -13.13
CA SER A 118 19.91 4.14 -13.54
C SER A 118 20.96 4.41 -12.45
N GLU A 119 20.73 3.92 -11.23
CA GLU A 119 21.65 3.95 -10.12
C GLU A 119 21.83 2.55 -9.55
N SER A 120 23.06 2.17 -9.30
CA SER A 120 23.46 0.80 -8.95
C SER A 120 22.90 0.29 -7.60
N ASP A 121 22.34 1.15 -6.74
CA ASP A 121 21.82 0.76 -5.42
C ASP A 121 20.70 1.68 -4.90
N VAL A 122 19.58 1.70 -5.59
CA VAL A 122 18.40 2.50 -5.14
C VAL A 122 17.78 1.98 -3.83
N ALA A 123 17.90 0.67 -3.57
CA ALA A 123 17.40 0.06 -2.34
C ALA A 123 18.28 0.44 -1.14
N GLY A 124 19.60 0.40 -1.30
CA GLY A 124 20.55 0.80 -0.26
C GLY A 124 20.45 2.27 0.09
N SER A 125 20.27 3.14 -0.89
CA SER A 125 20.06 4.58 -0.68
C SER A 125 18.82 4.85 0.17
N LEU A 126 17.69 4.19 -0.14
CA LEU A 126 16.48 4.31 0.66
C LEU A 126 16.66 3.72 2.06
N THR A 127 17.25 2.53 2.17
CA THR A 127 17.50 1.86 3.46
C THR A 127 18.31 2.77 4.38
N SER A 128 19.43 3.33 3.90
CA SER A 128 20.26 4.26 4.68
C SER A 128 19.49 5.52 5.12
N SER A 129 18.60 6.03 4.28
CA SER A 129 17.73 7.16 4.63
C SER A 129 16.75 6.81 5.75
N LEU A 130 16.15 5.62 5.70
CA LEU A 130 15.20 5.14 6.69
C LEU A 130 15.87 4.88 8.05
N GLU A 131 17.07 4.29 8.04
CA GLU A 131 17.87 4.06 9.26
C GLU A 131 18.21 5.37 9.97
N LYS A 132 18.59 6.41 9.23
CA LYS A 132 18.83 7.76 9.79
C LYS A 132 17.58 8.37 10.42
N ARG A 133 16.39 7.91 10.03
CA ARG A 133 15.10 8.33 10.59
C ARG A 133 14.61 7.44 11.73
N GLY A 134 15.45 6.48 12.20
CA GLY A 134 15.16 5.61 13.35
C GLY A 134 14.41 4.32 13.02
N PHE A 135 14.17 4.01 11.75
CA PHE A 135 13.53 2.76 11.36
C PHE A 135 14.55 1.62 11.18
N LYS A 136 14.11 0.38 11.42
CA LYS A 136 14.90 -0.82 11.13
C LYS A 136 14.65 -1.25 9.70
N ALA A 137 15.42 -0.72 8.76
CA ALA A 137 15.23 -0.99 7.34
C ALA A 137 16.22 -2.03 6.81
N LYS A 138 15.79 -2.84 5.83
CA LYS A 138 16.68 -3.74 5.09
C LYS A 138 16.33 -3.80 3.61
N PRO A 139 17.31 -3.85 2.71
CA PRO A 139 17.07 -4.05 1.28
C PRO A 139 16.75 -5.52 1.00
N CYS A 140 15.76 -5.77 0.14
CA CYS A 140 15.36 -7.08 -0.32
C CYS A 140 15.31 -7.08 -1.85
N SER A 141 16.36 -7.59 -2.49
CA SER A 141 16.40 -7.76 -3.94
C SER A 141 15.64 -9.00 -4.37
N ILE A 142 14.74 -8.87 -5.33
CA ILE A 142 13.87 -9.93 -5.82
C ILE A 142 14.27 -10.29 -7.25
N SER A 143 14.49 -11.58 -7.49
CA SER A 143 14.56 -12.15 -8.83
C SER A 143 13.28 -12.89 -9.12
N LEU A 144 12.67 -12.68 -10.31
CA LEU A 144 11.33 -13.19 -10.60
C LEU A 144 11.27 -14.72 -10.68
N GLY A 145 12.30 -15.37 -11.27
CA GLY A 145 12.38 -16.82 -11.33
C GLY A 145 11.15 -17.46 -11.99
N GLY A 146 10.56 -16.79 -12.98
CA GLY A 146 9.36 -17.23 -13.68
C GLY A 146 8.03 -16.80 -13.05
N LYS A 147 8.05 -16.11 -11.90
CA LYS A 147 6.86 -15.52 -11.27
C LYS A 147 6.54 -14.16 -11.87
N THR A 148 5.29 -13.75 -11.73
CA THR A 148 4.91 -12.36 -11.97
C THR A 148 5.49 -11.44 -10.88
N ILE A 149 5.64 -10.16 -11.18
CA ILE A 149 6.10 -9.16 -10.20
C ILE A 149 5.19 -9.14 -8.97
N ALA A 150 3.89 -9.22 -9.19
CA ALA A 150 2.89 -9.23 -8.14
C ALA A 150 3.04 -10.41 -7.17
N GLU A 151 3.27 -11.61 -7.69
CA GLU A 151 3.54 -12.80 -6.89
C GLU A 151 4.85 -12.66 -6.12
N ALA A 152 5.91 -12.24 -6.80
CA ALA A 152 7.24 -12.10 -6.20
C ALA A 152 7.27 -11.05 -5.08
N LEU A 153 6.57 -9.92 -5.24
CA LEU A 153 6.43 -8.89 -4.21
C LEU A 153 5.70 -9.43 -2.97
N GLN A 154 4.52 -10.05 -3.17
CA GLN A 154 3.73 -10.59 -2.07
C GLN A 154 4.43 -11.76 -1.36
N ASP A 155 5.02 -12.70 -2.12
CA ASP A 155 5.80 -13.81 -1.55
C ASP A 155 6.94 -13.30 -0.67
N THR A 156 7.66 -12.28 -1.16
CA THR A 156 8.76 -11.70 -0.40
C THR A 156 8.27 -10.96 0.83
N ALA A 157 7.22 -10.13 0.71
CA ALA A 157 6.64 -9.43 1.85
C ALA A 157 6.18 -10.40 2.95
N MET A 158 5.48 -11.46 2.57
CA MET A 158 5.02 -12.50 3.51
C MET A 158 6.17 -13.29 4.13
N LYS A 159 7.18 -13.68 3.34
CA LYS A 159 8.39 -14.36 3.82
C LYS A 159 9.15 -13.51 4.84
N GLU A 160 9.21 -12.21 4.64
CA GLU A 160 9.82 -11.27 5.56
C GLU A 160 8.98 -11.03 6.83
N GLY A 161 7.72 -11.47 6.84
CA GLY A 161 6.78 -11.29 7.95
C GLY A 161 6.19 -9.89 7.99
N ALA A 162 6.09 -9.19 6.85
CA ALA A 162 5.43 -7.89 6.77
C ALA A 162 3.91 -8.04 6.91
N GLN A 163 3.28 -7.12 7.63
CA GLN A 163 1.83 -7.07 7.83
C GLN A 163 1.13 -6.20 6.79
N LEU A 164 1.88 -5.38 6.06
CA LEU A 164 1.39 -4.48 5.03
C LEU A 164 2.38 -4.44 3.87
N LEU A 165 1.88 -4.50 2.63
CA LEU A 165 2.64 -4.17 1.43
C LEU A 165 2.24 -2.76 0.98
N ALA A 166 3.16 -1.81 1.03
CA ALA A 166 2.92 -0.49 0.48
C ALA A 166 3.53 -0.36 -0.91
N MET A 167 2.77 0.18 -1.84
CA MET A 167 3.20 0.36 -3.23
C MET A 167 2.52 1.55 -3.88
N GLY A 168 3.21 2.16 -4.84
CA GLY A 168 2.62 3.18 -5.69
C GLY A 168 1.52 2.57 -6.58
N GLY A 169 0.37 3.18 -6.59
CA GLY A 169 -0.66 2.91 -7.58
C GLY A 169 -0.32 3.64 -8.87
N PHE A 170 0.24 2.98 -9.87
CA PHE A 170 0.69 3.54 -11.16
C PHE A 170 2.10 4.15 -11.22
N GLY A 171 3.04 3.38 -11.75
CA GLY A 171 4.36 3.88 -12.10
C GLY A 171 4.48 4.52 -13.49
N HIS A 172 3.69 4.18 -14.49
CA HIS A 172 3.96 4.52 -15.90
C HIS A 172 2.77 4.53 -16.84
N SER A 173 1.74 5.37 -16.69
CA SER A 173 1.05 5.82 -17.89
C SER A 173 0.53 7.25 -17.76
N ARG A 174 1.09 8.09 -18.59
CA ARG A 174 0.43 9.31 -19.05
C ARG A 174 -0.79 8.86 -19.84
N LEU A 175 -1.95 9.46 -19.57
CA LEU A 175 -3.13 9.50 -20.41
C LEU A 175 -4.31 8.60 -20.04
N ARG A 176 -5.35 9.28 -19.64
CA ARG A 176 -6.80 9.21 -19.94
C ARG A 176 -7.58 7.91 -19.80
N ASP A 177 -6.97 6.76 -19.86
CA ASP A 177 -7.68 5.50 -19.58
C ASP A 177 -7.02 4.88 -18.35
N PHE A 178 -7.78 4.66 -17.30
CA PHE A 178 -7.38 4.08 -16.01
C PHE A 178 -6.86 2.64 -16.19
N VAL A 179 -5.65 2.49 -16.71
CA VAL A 179 -5.00 1.20 -16.85
C VAL A 179 -4.07 1.01 -15.67
N LEU A 180 -4.48 0.17 -14.72
CA LEU A 180 -3.64 -0.33 -13.64
C LEU A 180 -2.31 -0.83 -14.19
N GLY A 181 -1.17 -0.34 -13.67
CA GLY A 181 0.14 -0.89 -14.00
C GLY A 181 0.19 -2.40 -13.73
N GLY A 182 0.92 -3.16 -14.52
CA GLY A 182 0.93 -4.62 -14.46
C GLY A 182 1.17 -5.19 -13.04
N ALA A 183 2.07 -4.58 -12.27
CA ALA A 183 2.34 -4.98 -10.89
C ALA A 183 1.14 -4.72 -9.96
N THR A 184 0.54 -3.52 -10.00
CA THR A 184 -0.62 -3.16 -9.17
C THR A 184 -1.82 -4.02 -9.51
N LYS A 185 -2.14 -4.17 -10.80
CA LYS A 185 -3.22 -5.05 -11.25
C LYS A 185 -3.01 -6.50 -10.79
N GLY A 186 -1.79 -7.01 -10.93
CA GLY A 186 -1.48 -8.37 -10.51
C GLY A 186 -1.61 -8.59 -9.01
N VAL A 187 -1.19 -7.61 -8.16
CA VAL A 187 -1.39 -7.67 -6.71
C VAL A 187 -2.87 -7.68 -6.37
N LEU A 188 -3.68 -6.83 -6.99
CA LEU A 188 -5.12 -6.74 -6.75
C LEU A 188 -5.88 -7.97 -7.25
N THR A 189 -5.44 -8.61 -8.32
CA THR A 189 -6.08 -9.84 -8.83
C THR A 189 -6.03 -10.98 -7.82
N ASN A 190 -4.96 -11.07 -7.01
CA ASN A 190 -4.80 -12.10 -5.99
C ASN A 190 -4.13 -11.49 -4.74
N LEU A 191 -4.88 -10.67 -4.01
CA LEU A 191 -4.38 -10.00 -2.82
C LEU A 191 -4.31 -10.98 -1.64
N ARG A 192 -3.11 -11.17 -1.07
CA ARG A 192 -2.85 -12.15 0.00
C ARG A 192 -2.49 -11.52 1.34
N LEU A 193 -2.12 -10.26 1.35
CA LEU A 193 -1.87 -9.47 2.55
C LEU A 193 -2.41 -8.05 2.34
N PRO A 194 -2.67 -7.27 3.40
CA PRO A 194 -3.10 -5.88 3.25
C PRO A 194 -2.16 -5.10 2.35
N ALA A 195 -2.71 -4.31 1.43
CA ALA A 195 -1.92 -3.47 0.53
C ALA A 195 -2.32 -2.00 0.65
N LEU A 196 -1.35 -1.13 0.95
CA LEU A 196 -1.50 0.31 0.88
C LEU A 196 -1.15 0.78 -0.52
N LEU A 197 -2.07 1.49 -1.14
CA LEU A 197 -1.91 2.12 -2.43
C LEU A 197 -1.95 3.63 -2.30
N SER A 198 -0.99 4.31 -2.93
CA SER A 198 -0.94 5.77 -3.03
C SER A 198 -0.73 6.18 -4.48
N HIS A 199 -1.39 7.25 -4.88
CA HIS A 199 -1.34 7.78 -6.25
C HIS A 199 -0.91 9.25 -6.28
#